data_e7e92e600362b001bd3cbbb3a2bb6fad
#
_entry.id   e7e92e600362b001bd3cbbb3a2bb6fad
#
_cell.length_a   1.000
_cell.length_b   1.000
_cell.length_c   1.000
_cell.angle_alpha   90.00
_cell.angle_beta   90.00
_cell.angle_gamma   90.00
#
_symmetry.space_group_name_H-M   'P 1'
#
loop_
_entity.id
_entity.type
_entity.pdbx_description
1 polymer ?
#
loop_
_entity_poly.entity_id
_entity_poly.type
_entity_poly.pdbx_seq_one_letter_code
_entity_poly.pdbx_strand_id
1 'polypeptide(L)'
;MVQDEQEKWDIVIKPRSGLFRLDLEEVWLYRDLLVMYIRRDIVTFYKQTVLGPLWFVIQLLLTTVMFMFVFGGIAGIPTDGLPQPLFYMAGLLCWNYFSECLSRCSDTFNANQNVFGKVYFPRLVVPLSIVISCMIKMGIQFGLFVLIYIYYLCNGYSLMVNGYAWLAPLLLLMLAGLGLGFGLLISSLTTKYRDLRFLITFGVQLWMYATPVIYPLSVMRQSHEQYMWIIVANPLTSLIETFKFGFLGVGTFSWFHLGYTLVFTVVIMLWGMVTFNRVQRSFMDVI
;
A
#
# COMPACT_ATOMS: atom_id res chain seq x y z
N MET A 1 -56.78 -20.42 14.25
CA MET A 1 -55.60 -19.71 14.77
C MET A 1 -54.36 -20.43 14.24
N VAL A 2 -53.86 -19.95 13.11
CA VAL A 2 -52.58 -20.42 12.56
C VAL A 2 -51.54 -19.53 13.22
N GLN A 3 -50.71 -20.09 14.10
CA GLN A 3 -49.57 -19.43 14.64
C GLN A 3 -48.57 -19.20 13.48
N ASP A 4 -48.32 -17.93 13.14
CA ASP A 4 -47.17 -17.52 12.34
C ASP A 4 -45.90 -17.96 13.08
N GLU A 5 -45.35 -19.12 12.73
CA GLU A 5 -43.95 -19.44 13.00
C GLU A 5 -43.12 -18.42 12.22
N GLN A 6 -42.68 -17.40 12.93
CA GLN A 6 -41.66 -16.48 12.38
C GLN A 6 -40.42 -17.31 12.11
N GLU A 7 -40.27 -17.74 10.86
CA GLU A 7 -39.01 -18.34 10.36
C GLU A 7 -37.86 -17.39 10.67
N LYS A 8 -37.00 -17.81 11.56
CA LYS A 8 -35.81 -17.06 11.98
C LYS A 8 -34.77 -17.20 10.91
N TRP A 9 -34.78 -16.30 9.94
CA TRP A 9 -33.78 -16.27 8.88
C TRP A 9 -32.43 -15.89 9.47
N ASP A 10 -31.39 -16.68 9.24
CA ASP A 10 -30.02 -16.38 9.67
C ASP A 10 -29.42 -15.19 8.92
N ILE A 11 -29.85 -14.96 7.67
CA ILE A 11 -29.39 -13.84 6.84
C ILE A 11 -30.58 -13.27 6.05
N VAL A 12 -30.86 -12.00 6.24
CA VAL A 12 -31.88 -11.24 5.46
C VAL A 12 -31.18 -10.31 4.50
N ILE A 13 -31.23 -10.62 3.21
CA ILE A 13 -30.70 -9.76 2.14
C ILE A 13 -31.72 -8.65 1.84
N LYS A 14 -31.42 -7.42 2.29
CA LYS A 14 -32.24 -6.23 2.00
C LYS A 14 -31.61 -5.38 0.90
N PRO A 15 -32.41 -4.73 0.03
CA PRO A 15 -31.86 -3.81 -0.95
C PRO A 15 -31.15 -2.64 -0.26
N ARG A 16 -29.91 -2.36 -0.68
CA ARG A 16 -29.03 -1.36 -0.06
C ARG A 16 -29.51 0.06 -0.38
N SER A 17 -29.87 0.86 0.62
CA SER A 17 -30.42 2.20 0.45
C SER A 17 -29.44 3.36 0.78
N GLY A 18 -28.19 3.14 1.18
CA GLY A 18 -27.23 4.19 1.57
C GLY A 18 -25.89 4.16 0.80
N LEU A 19 -25.49 5.27 0.16
CA LEU A 19 -24.19 5.42 -0.53
C LEU A 19 -23.01 5.48 0.46
N PHE A 20 -23.26 5.98 1.67
CA PHE A 20 -22.26 6.20 2.73
C PHE A 20 -22.19 5.06 3.76
N ARG A 21 -23.05 4.05 3.66
CA ARG A 21 -23.00 2.92 4.58
C ARG A 21 -21.81 2.05 4.27
N LEU A 22 -20.79 2.17 5.08
CA LEU A 22 -19.69 1.22 5.18
C LEU A 22 -20.23 0.03 5.97
N ASP A 23 -20.69 -1.00 5.27
CA ASP A 23 -21.18 -2.22 5.91
C ASP A 23 -20.00 -3.04 6.46
N LEU A 24 -19.22 -2.42 7.36
CA LEU A 24 -18.07 -3.08 8.02
C LEU A 24 -18.53 -4.27 8.86
N GLU A 25 -19.75 -4.23 9.39
CA GLU A 25 -20.37 -5.36 10.09
C GLU A 25 -20.57 -6.54 9.12
N GLU A 26 -21.02 -6.27 7.90
CA GLU A 26 -21.17 -7.31 6.88
C GLU A 26 -19.80 -7.88 6.45
N VAL A 27 -18.79 -7.02 6.26
CA VAL A 27 -17.41 -7.48 5.98
C VAL A 27 -16.88 -8.36 7.12
N TRP A 28 -17.19 -8.02 8.36
CA TRP A 28 -16.81 -8.83 9.52
C TRP A 28 -17.54 -10.17 9.57
N LEU A 29 -18.79 -10.22 9.15
CA LEU A 29 -19.55 -11.47 9.01
C LEU A 29 -18.89 -12.40 7.98
N TYR A 30 -18.30 -11.83 6.91
CA TYR A 30 -17.58 -12.58 5.87
C TYR A 30 -16.07 -12.69 6.12
N ARG A 31 -15.60 -12.60 7.39
CA ARG A 31 -14.18 -12.71 7.74
C ARG A 31 -13.54 -14.02 7.28
N ASP A 32 -14.29 -15.12 7.28
CA ASP A 32 -13.78 -16.42 6.85
C ASP A 32 -13.48 -16.43 5.33
N LEU A 33 -14.33 -15.75 4.55
CA LEU A 33 -14.09 -15.51 3.13
C LEU A 33 -12.84 -14.64 2.92
N LEU A 34 -12.66 -13.58 3.73
CA LEU A 34 -11.48 -12.74 3.69
C LEU A 34 -10.21 -13.54 3.95
N VAL A 35 -10.20 -14.39 4.99
CA VAL A 35 -9.07 -15.28 5.31
C VAL A 35 -8.81 -16.26 4.16
N MET A 36 -9.86 -16.78 3.52
CA MET A 36 -9.73 -17.67 2.37
C MET A 36 -9.07 -16.97 1.17
N TYR A 37 -9.43 -15.71 0.88
CA TYR A 37 -8.79 -14.91 -0.17
C TYR A 37 -7.31 -14.64 0.15
N ILE A 38 -6.99 -14.26 1.39
CA ILE A 38 -5.60 -14.06 1.83
C ILE A 38 -4.80 -15.35 1.66
N ARG A 39 -5.35 -16.49 2.13
CA ARG A 39 -4.71 -17.80 1.97
C ARG A 39 -4.51 -18.17 0.51
N ARG A 40 -5.50 -17.95 -0.34
CA ARG A 40 -5.41 -18.16 -1.79
C ARG A 40 -4.24 -17.37 -2.37
N ASP A 41 -4.17 -16.07 -2.08
CA ASP A 41 -3.15 -15.18 -2.60
C ASP A 41 -1.74 -15.63 -2.17
N ILE A 42 -1.57 -15.95 -0.87
CA ILE A 42 -0.29 -16.44 -0.35
C ILE A 42 0.08 -17.78 -1.01
N VAL A 43 -0.85 -18.74 -1.05
CA VAL A 43 -0.61 -20.07 -1.62
C VAL A 43 -0.24 -19.97 -3.11
N THR A 44 -0.82 -19.03 -3.85
CA THR A 44 -0.48 -18.81 -5.26
C THR A 44 0.99 -18.42 -5.45
N PHE A 45 1.58 -17.68 -4.49
CA PHE A 45 3.00 -17.35 -4.53
C PHE A 45 3.93 -18.55 -4.27
N TYR A 46 3.46 -19.57 -3.54
CA TYR A 46 4.27 -20.77 -3.24
C TYR A 46 4.10 -21.86 -4.29
N LYS A 47 2.87 -22.06 -4.78
CA LYS A 47 2.57 -23.07 -5.78
C LYS A 47 3.16 -22.67 -7.14
N GLN A 48 3.81 -23.60 -7.79
CA GLN A 48 4.35 -23.47 -9.15
C GLN A 48 5.54 -22.51 -9.29
N THR A 49 6.21 -22.14 -8.18
CA THR A 49 7.42 -21.31 -8.25
C THR A 49 8.61 -22.03 -7.62
N VAL A 50 9.78 -21.98 -8.30
CA VAL A 50 11.02 -22.62 -7.81
C VAL A 50 11.54 -21.95 -6.55
N LEU A 51 11.43 -20.63 -6.45
CA LEU A 51 11.98 -19.81 -5.37
C LEU A 51 10.94 -19.44 -4.30
N GLY A 52 9.65 -19.61 -4.58
CA GLY A 52 8.58 -19.28 -3.63
C GLY A 52 8.69 -17.85 -3.08
N PRO A 53 8.57 -17.68 -1.74
CA PRO A 53 8.66 -16.38 -1.09
C PRO A 53 10.02 -15.70 -1.18
N LEU A 54 11.10 -16.46 -1.47
CA LEU A 54 12.44 -15.89 -1.68
C LEU A 54 12.44 -14.88 -2.82
N TRP A 55 11.50 -14.99 -3.77
CA TRP A 55 11.38 -14.05 -4.87
C TRP A 55 11.14 -12.62 -4.37
N PHE A 56 10.39 -12.44 -3.28
CA PHE A 56 10.16 -11.12 -2.69
C PHE A 56 11.46 -10.49 -2.14
N VAL A 57 12.32 -11.33 -1.57
CA VAL A 57 13.63 -10.93 -1.04
C VAL A 57 14.57 -10.58 -2.19
N ILE A 58 14.67 -11.46 -3.19
CA ILE A 58 15.53 -11.28 -4.35
C ILE A 58 15.16 -10.01 -5.13
N GLN A 59 13.87 -9.77 -5.35
CA GLN A 59 13.41 -8.58 -6.06
C GLN A 59 13.82 -7.29 -5.34
N LEU A 60 13.67 -7.23 -4.00
CA LEU A 60 14.07 -6.07 -3.21
C LEU A 60 15.60 -5.88 -3.26
N LEU A 61 16.38 -6.96 -3.12
CA LEU A 61 17.85 -6.91 -3.18
C LEU A 61 18.33 -6.43 -4.55
N LEU A 62 17.84 -7.01 -5.65
CA LEU A 62 18.23 -6.61 -7.00
C LEU A 62 17.90 -5.16 -7.28
N THR A 63 16.70 -4.69 -6.90
CA THR A 63 16.33 -3.29 -7.06
C THR A 63 17.22 -2.38 -6.22
N THR A 64 17.53 -2.76 -4.98
CA THR A 64 18.45 -2.01 -4.12
C THR A 64 19.84 -1.91 -4.73
N VAL A 65 20.40 -3.02 -5.22
CA VAL A 65 21.72 -3.04 -5.89
C VAL A 65 21.73 -2.15 -7.14
N MET A 66 20.65 -2.22 -7.95
CA MET A 66 20.53 -1.33 -9.12
C MET A 66 20.46 0.14 -8.72
N PHE A 67 19.74 0.47 -7.65
CA PHE A 67 19.67 1.85 -7.16
C PHE A 67 21.00 2.34 -6.61
N MET A 68 21.73 1.49 -5.90
CA MET A 68 23.10 1.81 -5.44
C MET A 68 24.02 2.07 -6.62
N PHE A 69 23.97 1.24 -7.65
CA PHE A 69 24.83 1.38 -8.82
C PHE A 69 24.50 2.66 -9.61
N VAL A 70 23.22 2.86 -9.94
CA VAL A 70 22.79 4.00 -10.78
C VAL A 70 22.83 5.32 -10.02
N PHE A 71 22.18 5.41 -8.86
CA PHE A 71 22.01 6.66 -8.14
C PHE A 71 23.15 6.94 -7.17
N GLY A 72 23.70 5.92 -6.52
CA GLY A 72 24.85 6.07 -5.64
C GLY A 72 26.17 6.14 -6.40
N GLY A 73 26.37 5.24 -7.38
CA GLY A 73 27.62 5.12 -8.12
C GLY A 73 27.73 6.11 -9.27
N ILE A 74 26.80 6.09 -10.24
CA ILE A 74 26.87 6.91 -11.46
C ILE A 74 26.42 8.36 -11.20
N ALA A 75 25.23 8.53 -10.58
CA ALA A 75 24.69 9.87 -10.34
C ALA A 75 25.29 10.57 -9.11
N GLY A 76 25.98 9.84 -8.23
CA GLY A 76 26.65 10.39 -7.05
C GLY A 76 25.70 11.02 -6.03
N ILE A 77 24.45 10.58 -5.96
CA ILE A 77 23.46 11.12 -5.00
C ILE A 77 23.86 10.70 -3.59
N PRO A 78 24.09 11.65 -2.65
CA PRO A 78 24.45 11.33 -1.28
C PRO A 78 23.29 10.66 -0.54
N THR A 79 23.61 9.92 0.52
CA THR A 79 22.63 9.20 1.36
C THR A 79 22.65 9.71 2.81
N ASP A 80 22.98 11.02 3.01
CA ASP A 80 23.06 11.69 4.33
C ASP A 80 23.94 10.92 5.34
N GLY A 81 25.03 10.31 4.89
CA GLY A 81 25.98 9.56 5.73
C GLY A 81 25.53 8.14 6.08
N LEU A 82 24.40 7.69 5.58
CA LEU A 82 23.93 6.31 5.77
C LEU A 82 24.58 5.34 4.78
N PRO A 83 24.72 4.06 5.15
CA PRO A 83 25.02 3.00 4.19
C PRO A 83 23.95 2.97 3.09
N GLN A 84 24.40 3.07 1.83
CA GLN A 84 23.51 3.13 0.66
C GLN A 84 22.44 2.03 0.63
N PRO A 85 22.76 0.74 0.95
CA PRO A 85 21.74 -0.31 0.95
C PRO A 85 20.58 -0.01 1.90
N LEU A 86 20.86 0.44 3.11
CA LEU A 86 19.84 0.73 4.11
C LEU A 86 18.96 1.91 3.71
N PHE A 87 19.58 2.96 3.14
CA PHE A 87 18.85 4.13 2.66
C PHE A 87 17.84 3.77 1.57
N TYR A 88 18.30 3.06 0.52
CA TYR A 88 17.42 2.68 -0.59
C TYR A 88 16.38 1.63 -0.16
N MET A 89 16.77 0.65 0.65
CA MET A 89 15.82 -0.37 1.13
C MET A 89 14.69 0.23 1.96
N ALA A 90 14.99 1.18 2.86
CA ALA A 90 13.96 1.85 3.67
C ALA A 90 12.91 2.55 2.79
N GLY A 91 13.36 3.28 1.78
CA GLY A 91 12.47 3.94 0.82
C GLY A 91 11.68 2.96 -0.04
N LEU A 92 12.37 1.95 -0.61
CA LEU A 92 11.77 0.93 -1.46
C LEU A 92 10.73 0.07 -0.72
N LEU A 93 10.95 -0.23 0.56
CA LEU A 93 10.04 -1.02 1.37
C LEU A 93 8.69 -0.34 1.52
N CYS A 94 8.66 0.93 1.88
CA CYS A 94 7.44 1.73 1.97
C CYS A 94 6.78 1.90 0.59
N TRP A 95 7.58 2.21 -0.43
CA TRP A 95 7.11 2.40 -1.80
C TRP A 95 6.49 1.13 -2.39
N ASN A 96 7.19 0.00 -2.30
CA ASN A 96 6.71 -1.28 -2.85
C ASN A 96 5.37 -1.69 -2.22
N TYR A 97 5.23 -1.52 -0.90
CA TYR A 97 3.98 -1.82 -0.22
C TYR A 97 2.83 -0.96 -0.74
N PHE A 98 3.03 0.35 -0.79
CA PHE A 98 2.03 1.29 -1.30
C PHE A 98 1.65 1.01 -2.76
N SER A 99 2.65 0.92 -3.64
CA SER A 99 2.44 0.76 -5.08
C SER A 99 1.79 -0.57 -5.43
N GLU A 100 2.12 -1.65 -4.71
CA GLU A 100 1.50 -2.95 -4.90
C GLU A 100 0.05 -2.96 -4.41
N CYS A 101 -0.24 -2.39 -3.22
CA CYS A 101 -1.60 -2.23 -2.74
C CYS A 101 -2.45 -1.44 -3.74
N LEU A 102 -1.94 -0.29 -4.20
CA LEU A 102 -2.63 0.56 -5.18
C LEU A 102 -2.90 -0.21 -6.48
N SER A 103 -1.87 -0.81 -7.07
CA SER A 103 -1.96 -1.48 -8.37
C SER A 103 -2.90 -2.68 -8.33
N ARG A 104 -2.81 -3.52 -7.30
CA ARG A 104 -3.70 -4.69 -7.16
C ARG A 104 -5.13 -4.30 -6.81
N CYS A 105 -5.33 -3.31 -5.93
CA CYS A 105 -6.68 -2.83 -5.62
C CYS A 105 -7.32 -2.12 -6.82
N SER A 106 -6.55 -1.45 -7.68
CA SER A 106 -7.06 -0.80 -8.88
C SER A 106 -7.65 -1.77 -9.91
N ASP A 107 -7.25 -3.03 -9.89
CA ASP A 107 -7.73 -4.09 -10.79
C ASP A 107 -8.84 -4.97 -10.16
N THR A 108 -9.36 -4.61 -9.00
CA THR A 108 -10.30 -5.44 -8.22
C THR A 108 -11.51 -5.90 -9.02
N PHE A 109 -12.19 -4.99 -9.74
CA PHE A 109 -13.37 -5.34 -10.51
C PHE A 109 -13.03 -6.23 -11.71
N ASN A 110 -12.00 -5.89 -12.47
CA ASN A 110 -11.63 -6.63 -13.68
C ASN A 110 -11.09 -8.03 -13.34
N ALA A 111 -10.22 -8.15 -12.34
CA ALA A 111 -9.63 -9.43 -11.94
C ALA A 111 -10.66 -10.41 -11.34
N ASN A 112 -11.75 -9.91 -10.74
CA ASN A 112 -12.76 -10.73 -10.05
C ASN A 112 -14.13 -10.70 -10.72
N GLN A 113 -14.23 -10.25 -11.97
CA GLN A 113 -15.46 -10.13 -12.74
C GLN A 113 -16.29 -11.43 -12.74
N ASN A 114 -15.64 -12.57 -12.96
CA ASN A 114 -16.28 -13.88 -13.01
C ASN A 114 -16.88 -14.35 -11.67
N VAL A 115 -16.35 -13.85 -10.56
CA VAL A 115 -16.82 -14.22 -9.22
C VAL A 115 -17.91 -13.25 -8.78
N PHE A 116 -17.75 -11.95 -9.02
CA PHE A 116 -18.72 -10.93 -8.64
C PHE A 116 -20.10 -11.07 -9.31
N GLY A 117 -20.14 -11.69 -10.50
CA GLY A 117 -21.39 -11.97 -11.21
C GLY A 117 -22.12 -13.24 -10.75
N LYS A 118 -21.47 -14.13 -9.99
CA LYS A 118 -22.03 -15.44 -9.65
C LYS A 118 -22.38 -15.63 -8.18
N VAL A 119 -21.67 -14.92 -7.29
CA VAL A 119 -21.79 -15.10 -5.84
C VAL A 119 -21.99 -13.74 -5.18
N TYR A 120 -22.98 -13.69 -4.28
CA TYR A 120 -23.23 -12.49 -3.47
C TYR A 120 -22.33 -12.48 -2.22
N PHE A 121 -21.50 -11.46 -2.09
CA PHE A 121 -20.74 -11.12 -0.90
C PHE A 121 -20.30 -9.65 -0.95
N PRO A 122 -19.91 -9.03 0.19
CA PRO A 122 -19.42 -7.66 0.22
C PRO A 122 -18.15 -7.53 -0.61
N ARG A 123 -18.20 -6.80 -1.72
CA ARG A 123 -17.07 -6.72 -2.67
C ARG A 123 -15.81 -6.09 -2.07
N LEU A 124 -15.94 -5.31 -0.97
CA LEU A 124 -14.82 -4.76 -0.20
C LEU A 124 -13.92 -5.84 0.44
N VAL A 125 -14.41 -7.07 0.62
CA VAL A 125 -13.62 -8.20 1.13
C VAL A 125 -12.38 -8.42 0.26
N VAL A 126 -12.50 -8.28 -1.07
CA VAL A 126 -11.38 -8.50 -2.01
C VAL A 126 -10.27 -7.45 -1.87
N PRO A 127 -10.53 -6.12 -1.95
CA PRO A 127 -9.48 -5.12 -1.73
C PRO A 127 -8.83 -5.22 -0.35
N LEU A 128 -9.60 -5.51 0.69
CA LEU A 128 -9.05 -5.70 2.04
C LEU A 128 -8.14 -6.93 2.12
N SER A 129 -8.51 -8.04 1.48
CA SER A 129 -7.64 -9.22 1.42
C SER A 129 -6.33 -8.94 0.68
N ILE A 130 -6.36 -8.11 -0.38
CA ILE A 130 -5.18 -7.68 -1.12
C ILE A 130 -4.23 -6.90 -0.20
N VAL A 131 -4.74 -5.90 0.53
CA VAL A 131 -3.93 -5.07 1.44
C VAL A 131 -3.23 -5.92 2.50
N ILE A 132 -3.96 -6.88 3.11
CA ILE A 132 -3.39 -7.79 4.12
C ILE A 132 -2.36 -8.73 3.48
N SER A 133 -2.61 -9.26 2.28
CA SER A 133 -1.65 -10.10 1.55
C SER A 133 -0.36 -9.35 1.21
N CYS A 134 -0.46 -8.07 0.79
CA CYS A 134 0.69 -7.20 0.55
C CYS A 134 1.45 -6.90 1.85
N MET A 135 0.77 -6.78 3.01
CA MET A 135 1.39 -6.58 4.30
C MET A 135 2.27 -7.77 4.71
N ILE A 136 1.85 -9.01 4.41
CA ILE A 136 2.66 -10.21 4.67
C ILE A 136 3.94 -10.19 3.83
N LYS A 137 3.84 -9.83 2.55
CA LYS A 137 5.01 -9.64 1.67
C LYS A 137 5.96 -8.57 2.22
N MET A 138 5.42 -7.42 2.63
CA MET A 138 6.19 -6.36 3.27
C MET A 138 6.88 -6.85 4.54
N GLY A 139 6.22 -7.68 5.35
CA GLY A 139 6.81 -8.28 6.56
C GLY A 139 8.06 -9.12 6.25
N ILE A 140 8.06 -9.91 5.17
CA ILE A 140 9.21 -10.67 4.70
C ILE A 140 10.35 -9.71 4.29
N GLN A 141 10.02 -8.67 3.52
CA GLN A 141 10.99 -7.67 3.08
C GLN A 141 11.54 -6.85 4.26
N PHE A 142 10.71 -6.54 5.25
CA PHE A 142 11.14 -5.87 6.48
C PHE A 142 12.08 -6.75 7.30
N GLY A 143 11.85 -8.07 7.35
CA GLY A 143 12.78 -9.02 7.97
C GLY A 143 14.17 -8.96 7.33
N LEU A 144 14.24 -8.90 6.00
CA LEU A 144 15.50 -8.70 5.28
C LEU A 144 16.16 -7.36 5.63
N PHE A 145 15.38 -6.27 5.68
CA PHE A 145 15.87 -4.95 6.07
C PHE A 145 16.50 -4.99 7.47
N VAL A 146 15.85 -5.65 8.44
CA VAL A 146 16.37 -5.81 9.80
C VAL A 146 17.67 -6.62 9.82
N LEU A 147 17.77 -7.68 9.03
CA LEU A 147 19.01 -8.47 8.93
C LEU A 147 20.19 -7.63 8.42
N ILE A 148 19.98 -6.84 7.37
CA ILE A 148 21.00 -5.95 6.83
C ILE A 148 21.31 -4.82 7.81
N TYR A 149 20.31 -4.30 8.53
CA TYR A 149 20.49 -3.31 9.58
C TYR A 149 21.41 -3.83 10.69
N ILE A 150 21.15 -5.05 11.20
CA ILE A 150 22.00 -5.71 12.22
C ILE A 150 23.43 -5.92 11.70
N TYR A 151 23.59 -6.34 10.44
CA TYR A 151 24.90 -6.50 9.84
C TYR A 151 25.73 -5.20 9.89
N TYR A 152 25.15 -4.06 9.50
CA TYR A 152 25.85 -2.77 9.57
C TYR A 152 26.12 -2.31 11.01
N LEU A 153 25.19 -2.56 11.94
CA LEU A 153 25.39 -2.27 13.35
C LEU A 153 26.61 -3.05 13.93
N CYS A 154 26.72 -4.34 13.59
CA CYS A 154 27.86 -5.18 14.02
C CYS A 154 29.19 -4.73 13.39
N ASN A 155 29.18 -4.08 12.23
CA ASN A 155 30.36 -3.55 11.57
C ASN A 155 30.74 -2.12 12.05
N GLY A 156 30.14 -1.64 13.16
CA GLY A 156 30.57 -0.39 13.81
C GLY A 156 29.93 0.88 13.23
N TYR A 157 28.90 0.77 12.37
CA TYR A 157 28.14 1.94 11.97
C TYR A 157 27.24 2.41 13.11
N SER A 158 27.29 3.70 13.42
CA SER A 158 26.45 4.33 14.46
C SER A 158 25.01 4.53 13.95
N LEU A 159 24.26 3.44 13.78
CA LEU A 159 22.85 3.49 13.46
C LEU A 159 22.04 3.62 14.75
N MET A 160 21.17 4.62 14.82
CA MET A 160 20.32 4.83 16.00
C MET A 160 18.86 4.64 15.63
N VAL A 161 18.23 3.64 16.25
CA VAL A 161 16.77 3.56 16.23
C VAL A 161 16.24 4.64 17.18
N ASN A 162 15.54 5.61 16.60
CA ASN A 162 14.91 6.67 17.40
C ASN A 162 13.62 6.18 18.06
N GLY A 163 13.21 6.82 19.16
CA GLY A 163 11.92 6.53 19.79
C GLY A 163 10.71 6.63 18.85
N TYR A 164 10.85 7.31 17.70
CA TYR A 164 9.79 7.41 16.67
C TYR A 164 9.57 6.11 15.84
N ALA A 165 10.44 5.10 15.99
CA ALA A 165 10.22 3.79 15.35
C ALA A 165 8.92 3.11 15.80
N TRP A 166 8.38 3.44 17.00
CA TRP A 166 7.08 2.95 17.44
C TRP A 166 5.90 3.42 16.57
N LEU A 167 6.08 4.46 15.76
CA LEU A 167 5.09 4.92 14.78
C LEU A 167 4.96 3.97 13.56
N ALA A 168 5.85 2.99 13.40
CA ALA A 168 5.84 2.08 12.26
C ALA A 168 4.47 1.42 12.00
N PRO A 169 3.71 0.91 12.98
CA PRO A 169 2.38 0.37 12.74
C PRO A 169 1.41 1.42 12.19
N LEU A 170 1.48 2.66 12.68
CA LEU A 170 0.66 3.77 12.17
C LEU A 170 1.04 4.12 10.72
N LEU A 171 2.35 4.20 10.43
CA LEU A 171 2.83 4.44 9.05
C LEU A 171 2.36 3.35 8.10
N LEU A 172 2.39 2.09 8.52
CA LEU A 172 1.85 0.95 7.79
C LEU A 172 0.37 1.10 7.48
N LEU A 173 -0.43 1.46 8.49
CA LEU A 173 -1.87 1.69 8.31
C LEU A 173 -2.14 2.85 7.36
N MET A 174 -1.36 3.92 7.43
CA MET A 174 -1.50 5.06 6.52
C MET A 174 -1.11 4.68 5.09
N LEU A 175 -0.03 3.94 4.88
CA LEU A 175 0.35 3.42 3.56
C LEU A 175 -0.71 2.47 3.00
N ALA A 176 -1.25 1.58 3.83
CA ALA A 176 -2.37 0.70 3.49
C ALA A 176 -3.61 1.49 3.08
N GLY A 177 -3.98 2.50 3.87
CA GLY A 177 -5.12 3.38 3.62
C GLY A 177 -4.99 4.18 2.33
N LEU A 178 -3.79 4.73 2.04
CA LEU A 178 -3.50 5.41 0.78
C LEU A 178 -3.59 4.45 -0.40
N GLY A 179 -2.94 3.28 -0.31
CA GLY A 179 -2.96 2.26 -1.36
C GLY A 179 -4.36 1.74 -1.64
N LEU A 180 -5.14 1.47 -0.59
CA LEU A 180 -6.54 1.06 -0.68
C LEU A 180 -7.41 2.18 -1.27
N GLY A 181 -7.32 3.39 -0.72
CA GLY A 181 -8.15 4.54 -1.13
C GLY A 181 -7.96 4.89 -2.60
N PHE A 182 -6.71 5.10 -3.03
CA PHE A 182 -6.41 5.32 -4.45
C PHE A 182 -6.77 4.11 -5.31
N GLY A 183 -6.47 2.89 -4.84
CA GLY A 183 -6.81 1.66 -5.56
C GLY A 183 -8.31 1.53 -5.82
N LEU A 184 -9.18 1.83 -4.83
CA LEU A 184 -10.63 1.80 -4.98
C LEU A 184 -11.14 2.88 -5.94
N LEU A 185 -10.61 4.12 -5.85
CA LEU A 185 -10.94 5.20 -6.77
C LEU A 185 -10.64 4.79 -8.22
N ILE A 186 -9.43 4.30 -8.44
CA ILE A 186 -8.94 3.89 -9.75
C ILE A 186 -9.72 2.68 -10.26
N SER A 187 -10.00 1.67 -9.41
CA SER A 187 -10.81 0.51 -9.77
C SER A 187 -12.19 0.92 -10.30
N SER A 188 -12.77 1.94 -9.70
CA SER A 188 -14.06 2.51 -10.11
C SER A 188 -13.98 3.17 -11.50
N LEU A 189 -12.86 3.82 -11.83
CA LEU A 189 -12.63 4.47 -13.12
C LEU A 189 -12.30 3.45 -14.22
N THR A 190 -11.46 2.45 -13.92
CA THR A 190 -11.03 1.42 -14.88
C THR A 190 -12.14 0.45 -15.26
N THR A 191 -13.18 0.33 -14.46
CA THR A 191 -14.40 -0.40 -14.82
C THR A 191 -15.07 0.19 -16.04
N LYS A 192 -15.08 1.52 -16.19
CA LYS A 192 -15.67 2.22 -17.33
C LYS A 192 -14.68 2.39 -18.50
N TYR A 193 -13.40 2.66 -18.18
CA TYR A 193 -12.36 2.98 -19.14
C TYR A 193 -11.16 2.06 -18.93
N ARG A 194 -11.08 0.96 -19.67
CA ARG A 194 -10.06 -0.10 -19.49
C ARG A 194 -8.64 0.35 -19.86
N ASP A 195 -8.50 1.33 -20.73
CA ASP A 195 -7.23 1.92 -21.16
C ASP A 195 -6.53 2.72 -20.03
N LEU A 196 -7.28 3.25 -19.05
CA LEU A 196 -6.72 3.92 -17.89
C LEU A 196 -5.77 3.03 -17.07
N ARG A 197 -5.88 1.72 -17.18
CA ARG A 197 -4.98 0.78 -16.50
C ARG A 197 -3.51 1.00 -16.91
N PHE A 198 -3.24 1.21 -18.20
CA PHE A 198 -1.89 1.48 -18.68
C PHE A 198 -1.36 2.83 -18.17
N LEU A 199 -2.22 3.86 -18.22
CA LEU A 199 -1.86 5.19 -17.70
C LEU A 199 -1.52 5.15 -16.23
N ILE A 200 -2.26 4.38 -15.42
CA ILE A 200 -2.06 4.26 -13.99
C ILE A 200 -0.76 3.52 -13.68
N THR A 201 -0.48 2.41 -14.38
CA THR A 201 0.77 1.68 -14.20
C THR A 201 1.98 2.58 -14.46
N PHE A 202 1.93 3.36 -15.54
CA PHE A 202 2.96 4.35 -15.85
C PHE A 202 3.00 5.50 -14.83
N GLY A 203 1.84 6.02 -14.43
CA GLY A 203 1.72 7.08 -13.44
C GLY A 203 2.29 6.70 -12.08
N VAL A 204 2.06 5.46 -11.61
CA VAL A 204 2.64 4.96 -10.36
C VAL A 204 4.17 4.89 -10.47
N GLN A 205 4.74 4.45 -11.61
CA GLN A 205 6.18 4.45 -11.80
C GLN A 205 6.77 5.85 -11.75
N LEU A 206 6.14 6.83 -12.39
CA LEU A 206 6.58 8.23 -12.35
C LEU A 206 6.47 8.83 -10.94
N TRP A 207 5.43 8.47 -10.19
CA TRP A 207 5.23 8.95 -8.83
C TRP A 207 6.35 8.54 -7.87
N MET A 208 7.01 7.40 -8.12
CA MET A 208 8.20 6.99 -7.37
C MET A 208 9.32 8.03 -7.43
N TYR A 209 9.55 8.63 -8.60
CA TYR A 209 10.58 9.67 -8.78
C TYR A 209 10.21 11.00 -8.13
N ALA A 210 8.92 11.27 -7.96
CA ALA A 210 8.42 12.43 -7.22
C ALA A 210 8.38 12.21 -5.69
N THR A 211 8.87 11.06 -5.22
CA THR A 211 8.86 10.66 -3.81
C THR A 211 10.31 10.47 -3.35
N PRO A 212 10.70 10.86 -2.11
CA PRO A 212 12.09 10.77 -1.63
C PRO A 212 12.50 9.32 -1.30
N VAL A 213 12.32 8.42 -2.27
CA VAL A 213 12.79 7.02 -2.23
C VAL A 213 14.27 6.98 -2.60
N ILE A 214 14.63 7.73 -3.67
CA ILE A 214 15.92 7.65 -4.36
C ILE A 214 16.90 8.69 -3.82
N TYR A 215 16.40 9.83 -3.35
CA TYR A 215 17.20 10.96 -2.88
C TYR A 215 16.74 11.40 -1.48
N PRO A 216 17.64 11.97 -0.67
CA PRO A 216 17.26 12.58 0.59
C PRO A 216 16.69 13.98 0.38
N LEU A 217 15.79 14.42 1.25
CA LEU A 217 15.19 15.75 1.20
C LEU A 217 16.22 16.89 1.40
N SER A 218 17.32 16.60 2.09
CA SER A 218 18.43 17.54 2.30
C SER A 218 19.00 18.06 0.97
N VAL A 219 19.21 17.18 0.00
CA VAL A 219 19.73 17.50 -1.33
C VAL A 219 18.75 18.39 -2.11
N MET A 220 17.45 18.03 -2.06
CA MET A 220 16.42 18.83 -2.74
C MET A 220 16.29 20.24 -2.14
N ARG A 221 16.41 20.36 -0.83
CA ARG A 221 16.37 21.67 -0.15
C ARG A 221 17.53 22.56 -0.55
N GLN A 222 18.74 21.99 -0.75
CA GLN A 222 19.92 22.76 -1.13
C GLN A 222 19.96 23.13 -2.61
N SER A 223 19.53 22.21 -3.49
CA SER A 223 19.71 22.39 -4.93
C SER A 223 18.46 22.92 -5.65
N HIS A 224 17.25 22.66 -5.13
CA HIS A 224 16.00 22.91 -5.84
C HIS A 224 14.86 23.34 -4.88
N GLU A 225 15.12 24.35 -4.05
CA GLU A 225 14.15 24.83 -3.04
C GLU A 225 12.79 25.21 -3.64
N GLN A 226 12.77 25.75 -4.85
CA GLN A 226 11.55 26.15 -5.56
C GLN A 226 10.56 24.98 -5.82
N TYR A 227 11.03 23.74 -5.90
CA TYR A 227 10.19 22.54 -6.11
C TYR A 227 9.86 21.81 -4.82
N MET A 228 10.39 22.26 -3.68
CA MET A 228 10.24 21.60 -2.40
C MET A 228 8.75 21.44 -1.99
N TRP A 229 7.92 22.43 -2.32
CA TRP A 229 6.49 22.39 -2.02
C TRP A 229 5.76 21.22 -2.69
N ILE A 230 6.16 20.79 -3.90
CA ILE A 230 5.58 19.65 -4.63
C ILE A 230 5.90 18.36 -3.89
N ILE A 231 7.16 18.21 -3.45
CA ILE A 231 7.61 17.00 -2.76
C ILE A 231 6.97 16.90 -1.37
N VAL A 232 6.87 18.02 -0.66
CA VAL A 232 6.26 18.07 0.68
C VAL A 232 4.74 17.89 0.63
N ALA A 233 4.08 18.37 -0.43
CA ALA A 233 2.65 18.14 -0.65
C ALA A 233 2.31 16.66 -0.94
N ASN A 234 3.29 15.87 -1.37
CA ASN A 234 3.11 14.43 -1.58
C ASN A 234 2.96 13.70 -0.23
N PRO A 235 1.83 13.04 0.06
CA PRO A 235 1.61 12.37 1.34
C PRO A 235 2.60 11.24 1.61
N LEU A 236 3.12 10.59 0.58
CA LEU A 236 4.12 9.53 0.73
C LEU A 236 5.46 10.04 1.26
N THR A 237 5.81 11.29 0.98
CA THR A 237 7.04 11.92 1.45
C THR A 237 7.13 11.87 2.98
N SER A 238 6.07 12.32 3.67
CA SER A 238 6.04 12.30 5.13
C SER A 238 6.18 10.90 5.72
N LEU A 239 5.56 9.90 5.08
CA LEU A 239 5.60 8.52 5.57
C LEU A 239 7.00 7.90 5.43
N ILE A 240 7.63 8.08 4.26
CA ILE A 240 8.97 7.53 3.98
C ILE A 240 10.03 8.24 4.82
N GLU A 241 9.96 9.56 4.94
CA GLU A 241 10.90 10.33 5.76
C GLU A 241 10.74 9.99 7.25
N THR A 242 9.51 9.86 7.75
CA THR A 242 9.26 9.43 9.13
C THR A 242 9.79 8.02 9.38
N PHE A 243 9.63 7.10 8.41
CA PHE A 243 10.19 5.74 8.50
C PHE A 243 11.71 5.76 8.55
N LYS A 244 12.38 6.51 7.64
CA LYS A 244 13.83 6.68 7.65
C LYS A 244 14.31 7.31 8.96
N PHE A 245 13.62 8.35 9.43
CA PHE A 245 13.97 9.02 10.69
C PHE A 245 13.85 8.09 11.89
N GLY A 246 12.80 7.29 11.99
CA GLY A 246 12.58 6.34 13.07
C GLY A 246 13.61 5.21 13.13
N PHE A 247 13.92 4.59 12.01
CA PHE A 247 14.79 3.42 11.95
C PHE A 247 16.26 3.72 11.69
N LEU A 248 16.56 4.77 10.96
CA LEU A 248 17.93 5.08 10.53
C LEU A 248 18.50 6.34 11.17
N GLY A 249 17.69 7.09 11.91
CA GLY A 249 18.10 8.33 12.57
C GLY A 249 18.35 9.52 11.64
N VAL A 250 18.09 9.37 10.33
CA VAL A 250 18.30 10.38 9.31
C VAL A 250 16.99 10.63 8.54
N GLY A 251 16.76 11.88 8.17
CA GLY A 251 15.52 12.32 7.53
C GLY A 251 14.88 13.48 8.30
N THR A 252 13.73 13.93 7.81
CA THR A 252 12.99 15.03 8.44
C THR A 252 11.70 14.53 9.04
N PHE A 253 11.50 14.77 10.32
CA PHE A 253 10.24 14.46 11.00
C PHE A 253 9.46 15.73 11.30
N SER A 254 8.16 15.73 11.02
CA SER A 254 7.25 16.82 11.38
C SER A 254 5.86 16.28 11.70
N TRP A 255 5.36 16.57 12.90
CA TRP A 255 4.00 16.22 13.30
C TRP A 255 2.94 16.85 12.39
N PHE A 256 3.20 18.06 11.89
CA PHE A 256 2.28 18.75 10.99
C PHE A 256 2.11 17.99 9.67
N HIS A 257 3.21 17.57 9.04
CA HIS A 257 3.15 16.82 7.78
C HIS A 257 2.57 15.41 7.97
N LEU A 258 2.86 14.76 9.11
CA LEU A 258 2.26 13.48 9.44
C LEU A 258 0.74 13.60 9.65
N GLY A 259 0.30 14.64 10.39
CA GLY A 259 -1.12 14.97 10.57
C GLY A 259 -1.84 15.28 9.26
N TYR A 260 -1.21 16.11 8.40
CA TYR A 260 -1.70 16.35 7.04
C TYR A 260 -1.90 15.03 6.26
N THR A 261 -0.89 14.17 6.27
CA THR A 261 -0.95 12.88 5.56
C THR A 261 -2.03 11.97 6.14
N LEU A 262 -2.23 11.97 7.46
CA LEU A 262 -3.30 11.19 8.09
C LEU A 262 -4.69 11.66 7.59
N VAL A 263 -4.94 12.96 7.64
CA VAL A 263 -6.20 13.54 7.15
C VAL A 263 -6.40 13.23 5.67
N PHE A 264 -5.35 13.42 4.86
CA PHE A 264 -5.38 13.11 3.43
C PHE A 264 -5.71 11.62 3.18
N THR A 265 -5.09 10.72 3.95
CA THR A 265 -5.34 9.26 3.87
C THR A 265 -6.80 8.94 4.16
N VAL A 266 -7.35 9.51 5.23
CA VAL A 266 -8.77 9.29 5.61
C VAL A 266 -9.70 9.82 4.51
N VAL A 267 -9.45 11.01 3.99
CA VAL A 267 -10.28 11.61 2.92
C VAL A 267 -10.25 10.75 1.65
N ILE A 268 -9.07 10.35 1.19
CA ILE A 268 -8.92 9.51 -0.02
C ILE A 268 -9.56 8.12 0.19
N MET A 269 -9.40 7.53 1.36
CA MET A 269 -10.00 6.25 1.69
C MET A 269 -11.53 6.32 1.69
N LEU A 270 -12.12 7.34 2.33
CA LEU A 270 -13.57 7.54 2.33
C LEU A 270 -14.10 7.81 0.92
N TRP A 271 -13.44 8.67 0.16
CA TRP A 271 -13.82 8.96 -1.21
C TRP A 271 -13.72 7.71 -2.11
N GLY A 272 -12.64 6.94 -1.97
CA GLY A 272 -12.47 5.67 -2.66
C GLY A 272 -13.60 4.68 -2.37
N MET A 273 -13.95 4.51 -1.09
CA MET A 273 -15.03 3.62 -0.66
C MET A 273 -16.40 4.05 -1.21
N VAL A 274 -16.72 5.35 -1.12
CA VAL A 274 -17.99 5.89 -1.64
C VAL A 274 -18.10 5.65 -3.16
N THR A 275 -17.03 5.95 -3.89
CA THR A 275 -17.00 5.78 -5.36
C THR A 275 -17.10 4.31 -5.73
N PHE A 276 -16.38 3.44 -5.02
CA PHE A 276 -16.42 1.99 -5.21
C PHE A 276 -17.82 1.42 -4.96
N ASN A 277 -18.48 1.82 -3.86
CA ASN A 277 -19.84 1.40 -3.57
C ASN A 277 -20.85 1.88 -4.62
N ARG A 278 -20.63 3.06 -5.19
CA ARG A 278 -21.48 3.58 -6.28
C ARG A 278 -21.35 2.73 -7.55
N VAL A 279 -20.12 2.44 -7.95
CA VAL A 279 -19.84 1.62 -9.16
C VAL A 279 -20.28 0.17 -8.94
N GLN A 280 -20.13 -0.37 -7.74
CA GLN A 280 -20.60 -1.72 -7.39
C GLN A 280 -22.09 -1.93 -7.73
N ARG A 281 -22.93 -0.92 -7.60
CA ARG A 281 -24.39 -1.01 -7.91
C ARG A 281 -24.66 -1.08 -9.41
N SER A 282 -23.92 -0.30 -10.19
CA SER A 282 -24.08 -0.25 -11.65
C SER A 282 -23.24 -1.28 -12.40
N PHE A 283 -22.40 -2.04 -11.67
CA PHE A 283 -21.44 -2.96 -12.30
C PHE A 283 -22.12 -4.09 -13.08
N MET A 284 -23.28 -4.57 -12.60
CA MET A 284 -24.05 -5.63 -13.27
C MET A 284 -24.77 -5.14 -14.54
N ASP A 285 -24.96 -3.83 -14.66
CA ASP A 285 -25.64 -3.22 -15.84
C ASP A 285 -24.66 -2.91 -16.98
N VAL A 286 -23.33 -2.97 -16.69
CA VAL A 286 -22.25 -2.59 -17.64
C VAL A 286 -21.56 -3.82 -18.26
N ILE A 287 -21.78 -5.01 -17.70
CA ILE A 287 -21.25 -6.31 -18.18
C ILE A 287 -22.33 -7.05 -18.94
#